data_3318da3fdcf615ec7f706a57ec0874b8
#
_entry.id   3318da3fdcf615ec7f706a57ec0874b8
#
_cell.length_a   1.000
_cell.length_b   1.000
_cell.length_c   1.000
_cell.angle_alpha   90.00
_cell.angle_beta   90.00
_cell.angle_gamma   90.00
#
_symmetry.space_group_name_H-M   'P 1'
#
loop_
_entity.id
_entity.type
_entity.pdbx_description
1 polymer ?
#
loop_
_entity_poly.entity_id
_entity_poly.type
_entity_poly.pdbx_seq_one_letter_code
_entity_poly.pdbx_strand_id
1 'polypeptide(L)'
;EDLQIPSQDFITRSGHAIECRICAEDPITMLPAPGVVTGFETNFPQGIRFDNCLFKDLEVTPDFDPMVGKLIAKGVVRDVAIRKMESALEGLYIEGLKTNIPLHKIILANQNFRDGNYSTSFIGVEKPQEQITNNIDYTSFYMKLAGIEARRMGL
;
A
#
# COMPACT_ATOMS: atom_id res chain seq x y z
N GLU A 1 25.30 2.73 30.97
CA GLU A 1 24.61 3.98 30.61
C GLU A 1 23.14 3.80 30.90
N ASP A 2 22.62 4.66 31.80
CA ASP A 2 21.22 4.62 32.19
C ASP A 2 20.37 5.22 31.04
N LEU A 3 19.62 4.40 30.36
CA LEU A 3 18.69 4.83 29.33
C LEU A 3 17.60 5.67 29.98
N GLN A 4 17.65 6.99 29.80
CA GLN A 4 16.63 7.93 30.32
C GLN A 4 15.28 7.73 29.60
N ILE A 5 14.68 6.55 29.79
CA ILE A 5 13.36 6.24 29.26
C ILE A 5 12.34 6.74 30.29
N PRO A 6 11.37 7.58 29.89
CA PRO A 6 10.33 8.01 30.80
C PRO A 6 9.49 6.82 31.29
N SER A 7 8.94 6.91 32.50
CA SER A 7 8.04 5.88 32.99
C SER A 7 6.83 5.74 32.06
N GLN A 8 6.22 4.55 31.99
CA GLN A 8 5.10 4.23 31.10
C GLN A 8 3.92 5.25 31.23
N ASP A 9 3.71 5.79 32.42
CA ASP A 9 2.63 6.73 32.71
C ASP A 9 2.80 8.07 32.00
N PHE A 10 4.02 8.44 31.63
CA PHE A 10 4.30 9.66 30.86
C PHE A 10 4.27 9.47 29.35
N ILE A 11 4.11 8.22 28.86
CA ILE A 11 4.03 7.92 27.43
C ILE A 11 2.59 8.11 26.97
N THR A 12 2.32 9.25 26.33
CA THR A 12 0.99 9.54 25.79
C THR A 12 0.78 8.84 24.45
N ARG A 13 -0.43 8.35 24.23
CA ARG A 13 -0.87 7.83 22.91
C ARG A 13 -1.73 8.89 22.24
N SER A 14 -1.37 9.27 21.01
CA SER A 14 -2.13 10.27 20.26
C SER A 14 -2.14 9.93 18.78
N GLY A 15 -3.29 10.16 18.13
CA GLY A 15 -3.48 9.92 16.70
C GLY A 15 -3.67 8.46 16.33
N HIS A 16 -3.67 8.21 15.03
CA HIS A 16 -3.78 6.88 14.42
C HIS A 16 -2.73 6.71 13.33
N ALA A 17 -2.26 5.48 13.13
CA ALA A 17 -1.42 5.13 12.01
C ALA A 17 -1.95 3.85 11.35
N ILE A 18 -1.81 3.77 10.03
CA ILE A 18 -2.12 2.59 9.22
C ILE A 18 -0.87 2.27 8.43
N GLU A 19 -0.49 1.00 8.41
CA GLU A 19 0.57 0.46 7.57
C GLU A 19 -0.05 -0.47 6.53
N CYS A 20 0.35 -0.29 5.26
CA CYS A 20 0.13 -1.24 4.18
C CYS A 20 1.47 -1.82 3.75
N ARG A 21 1.62 -3.13 3.86
CA ARG A 21 2.78 -3.86 3.32
C ARG A 21 2.57 -4.06 1.84
N ILE A 22 3.42 -3.43 1.04
CA ILE A 22 3.37 -3.54 -0.42
C ILE A 22 4.20 -4.75 -0.81
N CYS A 23 3.52 -5.75 -1.36
CA CYS A 23 4.12 -7.02 -1.73
C CYS A 23 3.97 -7.26 -3.24
N ALA A 24 4.97 -7.93 -3.83
CA ALA A 24 4.91 -8.49 -5.18
C ALA A 24 4.03 -9.75 -5.17
N GLU A 25 2.71 -9.54 -5.17
CA GLU A 25 1.69 -10.57 -5.07
C GLU A 25 0.58 -10.32 -6.10
N ASP A 26 0.02 -11.39 -6.62
CA ASP A 26 -1.21 -11.31 -7.40
C ASP A 26 -2.36 -10.96 -6.45
N PRO A 27 -3.05 -9.82 -6.64
CA PRO A 27 -4.03 -9.33 -5.68
C PRO A 27 -5.31 -10.17 -5.58
N ILE A 28 -5.55 -11.08 -6.55
CA ILE A 28 -6.71 -11.96 -6.59
C ILE A 28 -6.40 -13.29 -5.90
N THR A 29 -5.29 -13.93 -6.30
CA THR A 29 -4.90 -15.22 -5.74
C THR A 29 -4.14 -15.10 -4.42
N MET A 30 -3.62 -13.90 -4.11
CA MET A 30 -2.74 -13.60 -2.97
C MET A 30 -1.47 -14.46 -2.94
N LEU A 31 -1.06 -14.98 -4.09
CA LEU A 31 0.19 -15.74 -4.25
C LEU A 31 1.33 -14.80 -4.66
N PRO A 32 2.58 -15.10 -4.27
CA PRO A 32 3.75 -14.38 -4.73
C PRO A 32 3.79 -14.28 -6.26
N ALA A 33 4.10 -13.10 -6.76
CA ALA A 33 4.22 -12.81 -8.19
C ALA A 33 5.61 -12.20 -8.48
N PRO A 34 6.65 -13.05 -8.58
CA PRO A 34 8.01 -12.60 -8.84
C PRO A 34 8.10 -11.85 -10.18
N GLY A 35 9.06 -10.96 -10.29
CA GLY A 35 9.27 -10.15 -11.49
C GLY A 35 10.38 -9.12 -11.30
N VAL A 36 10.52 -8.23 -12.28
CA VAL A 36 11.56 -7.20 -12.27
C VAL A 36 10.91 -5.82 -12.24
N VAL A 37 11.35 -4.96 -11.34
CA VAL A 37 10.92 -3.55 -11.28
C VAL A 37 11.51 -2.81 -12.47
N THR A 38 10.69 -2.38 -13.42
CA THR A 38 11.12 -1.58 -14.57
C THR A 38 11.08 -0.08 -14.27
N GLY A 39 10.26 0.32 -13.30
CA GLY A 39 10.17 1.69 -12.80
C GLY A 39 9.24 1.81 -11.59
N PHE A 40 9.35 2.92 -10.87
CA PHE A 40 8.37 3.28 -9.85
C PHE A 40 8.30 4.80 -9.67
N GLU A 41 7.15 5.28 -9.28
CA GLU A 41 6.92 6.69 -8.97
C GLU A 41 6.10 6.83 -7.69
N THR A 42 6.36 7.92 -6.96
CA THR A 42 5.63 8.24 -5.74
C THR A 42 5.14 9.68 -5.77
N ASN A 43 3.86 9.88 -5.48
CA ASN A 43 3.27 11.22 -5.29
C ASN A 43 2.42 11.19 -4.03
N PHE A 44 3.05 11.46 -2.88
CA PHE A 44 2.42 11.29 -1.59
C PHE A 44 1.99 12.61 -0.95
N PRO A 45 0.83 12.63 -0.28
CA PRO A 45 0.46 13.73 0.59
C PRO A 45 1.38 13.80 1.82
N GLN A 46 1.37 14.95 2.49
CA GLN A 46 2.13 15.13 3.73
C GLN A 46 1.70 14.15 4.83
N GLY A 47 2.68 13.58 5.54
CA GLY A 47 2.45 12.63 6.65
C GLY A 47 2.38 11.17 6.21
N ILE A 48 2.91 10.87 5.02
CA ILE A 48 3.20 9.52 4.55
C ILE A 48 4.68 9.22 4.73
N ARG A 49 4.97 8.00 5.18
CA ARG A 49 6.31 7.41 5.20
C ARG A 49 6.27 6.15 4.34
N PHE A 50 7.29 5.99 3.51
CA PHE A 50 7.45 4.82 2.66
C PHE A 50 8.85 4.24 2.82
N ASP A 51 8.96 3.16 3.58
CA ASP A 51 10.19 2.39 3.74
C ASP A 51 10.18 1.30 2.67
N ASN A 52 11.10 1.37 1.70
CA ASN A 52 11.07 0.47 0.56
C ASN A 52 12.50 0.10 0.11
N CYS A 53 12.58 -0.97 -0.70
CA CYS A 53 13.79 -1.43 -1.35
C CYS A 53 13.75 -1.22 -2.88
N LEU A 54 12.78 -0.43 -3.39
CA LEU A 54 12.55 -0.28 -4.83
C LEU A 54 13.68 0.48 -5.52
N PHE A 55 14.18 -0.07 -6.59
CA PHE A 55 15.04 0.59 -7.58
C PHE A 55 14.83 -0.08 -8.94
N LYS A 56 15.18 0.62 -10.00
CA LYS A 56 15.08 0.08 -11.36
C LYS A 56 15.95 -1.17 -11.50
N ASP A 57 15.43 -2.19 -12.15
CA ASP A 57 16.05 -3.51 -12.36
C ASP A 57 16.19 -4.37 -11.10
N LEU A 58 15.51 -4.00 -9.98
CA LEU A 58 15.36 -4.89 -8.83
C LEU A 58 14.60 -6.15 -9.26
N GLU A 59 15.21 -7.31 -9.08
CA GLU A 59 14.56 -8.60 -9.25
C GLU A 59 13.96 -9.08 -7.92
N VAL A 60 12.66 -9.31 -7.92
CA VAL A 60 11.93 -9.94 -6.80
C VAL A 60 11.80 -11.42 -7.11
N THR A 61 12.49 -12.26 -6.35
CA THR A 61 12.53 -13.72 -6.53
C THR A 61 11.57 -14.42 -5.57
N PRO A 62 11.17 -15.68 -5.86
CA PRO A 62 10.32 -16.45 -4.95
C PRO A 62 11.06 -16.97 -3.70
N ASP A 63 12.38 -16.78 -3.62
CA ASP A 63 13.22 -17.34 -2.56
C ASP A 63 13.15 -16.54 -1.25
N PHE A 64 12.63 -15.32 -1.30
CA PHE A 64 12.51 -14.39 -0.18
C PHE A 64 11.07 -13.87 -0.03
N ASP A 65 10.84 -13.11 1.05
CA ASP A 65 9.59 -12.40 1.27
C ASP A 65 9.28 -11.46 0.09
N PRO A 66 8.08 -11.53 -0.51
CA PRO A 66 7.71 -10.69 -1.64
C PRO A 66 7.51 -9.20 -1.28
N MET A 67 7.69 -8.81 -0.03
CA MET A 67 7.49 -7.44 0.43
C MET A 67 8.55 -6.48 -0.13
N VAL A 68 8.10 -5.50 -0.92
CA VAL A 68 8.95 -4.47 -1.53
C VAL A 68 8.90 -3.12 -0.81
N GLY A 69 7.95 -2.95 0.11
CA GLY A 69 7.87 -1.72 0.90
C GLY A 69 6.79 -1.73 1.97
N LYS A 70 6.90 -0.77 2.89
CA LYS A 70 5.94 -0.48 3.95
C LYS A 70 5.46 0.95 3.78
N LEU A 71 4.20 1.12 3.43
CA LEU A 71 3.56 2.42 3.29
C LEU A 71 2.82 2.74 4.59
N ILE A 72 3.15 3.86 5.23
CA ILE A 72 2.65 4.22 6.55
C ILE A 72 2.00 5.60 6.47
N ALA A 73 0.73 5.68 6.87
CA ALA A 73 -0.01 6.93 6.96
C ALA A 73 -0.33 7.27 8.41
N LYS A 74 -0.05 8.51 8.83
CA LYS A 74 -0.39 9.04 10.16
C LYS A 74 -1.49 10.09 10.06
N GLY A 75 -2.50 9.99 10.93
CA GLY A 75 -3.59 10.95 11.07
C GLY A 75 -3.87 11.30 12.54
N VAL A 76 -4.53 12.43 12.77
CA VAL A 76 -4.99 12.83 14.12
C VAL A 76 -6.11 11.92 14.61
N VAL A 77 -6.91 11.38 13.70
CA VAL A 77 -7.95 10.37 13.93
C VAL A 77 -7.87 9.30 12.85
N ARG A 78 -8.51 8.15 13.08
CA ARG A 78 -8.49 6.98 12.19
C ARG A 78 -8.87 7.33 10.75
N ASP A 79 -9.96 8.04 10.55
CA ASP A 79 -10.47 8.38 9.22
C ASP A 79 -9.49 9.27 8.43
N VAL A 80 -8.75 10.15 9.09
CA VAL A 80 -7.68 10.93 8.45
C VAL A 80 -6.53 10.04 8.00
N ALA A 81 -6.16 9.04 8.81
CA ALA A 81 -5.12 8.08 8.43
C ALA A 81 -5.57 7.23 7.22
N ILE A 82 -6.85 6.80 7.20
CA ILE A 82 -7.44 6.05 6.06
C ILE A 82 -7.37 6.88 4.79
N ARG A 83 -7.92 8.10 4.78
CA ARG A 83 -7.92 8.97 3.58
C ARG A 83 -6.51 9.26 3.06
N LYS A 84 -5.56 9.48 3.96
CA LYS A 84 -4.15 9.66 3.56
C LYS A 84 -3.56 8.41 2.92
N MET A 85 -3.88 7.23 3.48
CA MET A 85 -3.43 5.96 2.92
C MET A 85 -4.04 5.70 1.55
N GLU A 86 -5.35 5.97 1.37
CA GLU A 86 -6.03 5.89 0.07
C GLU A 86 -5.32 6.77 -0.96
N SER A 87 -5.07 8.03 -0.64
CA SER A 87 -4.35 8.96 -1.53
C SER A 87 -2.91 8.52 -1.81
N ALA A 88 -2.21 7.95 -0.81
CA ALA A 88 -0.86 7.44 -1.00
C ALA A 88 -0.82 6.21 -1.92
N LEU A 89 -1.78 5.28 -1.79
CA LEU A 89 -1.91 4.13 -2.69
C LEU A 89 -2.30 4.54 -4.12
N GLU A 90 -3.01 5.65 -4.30
CA GLU A 90 -3.27 6.22 -5.63
C GLU A 90 -2.02 6.86 -6.23
N GLY A 91 -1.17 7.45 -5.39
CA GLY A 91 0.08 8.09 -5.79
C GLY A 91 1.27 7.15 -5.89
N LEU A 92 1.13 5.86 -5.54
CA LEU A 92 2.18 4.84 -5.66
C LEU A 92 2.00 4.04 -6.94
N TYR A 93 2.99 4.12 -7.81
CA TYR A 93 3.05 3.35 -9.04
C TYR A 93 4.32 2.50 -9.07
N ILE A 94 4.17 1.19 -9.35
CA ILE A 94 5.27 0.23 -9.50
C ILE A 94 5.05 -0.51 -10.82
N GLU A 95 6.03 -0.44 -11.70
CA GLU A 95 6.02 -1.04 -13.02
C GLU A 95 6.84 -2.33 -13.02
N GLY A 96 6.37 -3.34 -13.77
CA GLY A 96 7.04 -4.63 -13.93
C GLY A 96 6.67 -5.68 -12.87
N LEU A 97 5.95 -5.30 -11.80
CA LEU A 97 5.45 -6.21 -10.78
C LEU A 97 3.93 -6.19 -10.69
N LYS A 98 3.33 -7.35 -10.47
CA LYS A 98 1.99 -7.41 -9.88
C LYS A 98 2.13 -7.12 -8.38
N THR A 99 1.25 -6.29 -7.84
CA THR A 99 1.28 -5.93 -6.42
C THR A 99 -0.09 -6.07 -5.77
N ASN A 100 -0.10 -6.18 -4.45
CA ASN A 100 -1.32 -6.21 -3.64
C ASN A 100 -1.95 -4.81 -3.40
N ILE A 101 -1.48 -3.76 -4.08
CA ILE A 101 -2.05 -2.41 -3.99
C ILE A 101 -3.57 -2.39 -4.23
N PRO A 102 -4.12 -3.07 -5.27
CA PRO A 102 -5.58 -3.12 -5.48
C PRO A 102 -6.33 -3.73 -4.30
N LEU A 103 -5.78 -4.75 -3.66
CA LEU A 103 -6.38 -5.38 -2.47
C LEU A 103 -6.45 -4.41 -1.30
N HIS A 104 -5.39 -3.66 -1.03
CA HIS A 104 -5.37 -2.63 0.01
C HIS A 104 -6.43 -1.54 -0.22
N LYS A 105 -6.64 -1.10 -1.46
CA LYS A 105 -7.68 -0.10 -1.78
C LYS A 105 -9.08 -0.61 -1.43
N ILE A 106 -9.39 -1.86 -1.72
CA ILE A 106 -10.69 -2.47 -1.38
C ILE A 106 -10.83 -2.61 0.14
N ILE A 107 -9.78 -3.05 0.84
CA ILE A 107 -9.79 -3.15 2.30
C ILE A 107 -10.07 -1.79 2.95
N LEU A 108 -9.41 -0.72 2.50
CA LEU A 108 -9.61 0.63 3.04
C LEU A 108 -11.01 1.18 2.76
N ALA A 109 -11.63 0.79 1.65
CA ALA A 109 -13.01 1.16 1.30
C ALA A 109 -14.07 0.38 2.09
N ASN A 110 -13.70 -0.78 2.68
CA ASN A 110 -14.64 -1.62 3.43
C ASN A 110 -15.10 -0.94 4.72
N GLN A 111 -16.41 -0.91 4.96
CA GLN A 111 -17.00 -0.20 6.11
C GLN A 111 -16.56 -0.82 7.45
N ASN A 112 -16.53 -2.15 7.55
CA ASN A 112 -16.07 -2.82 8.78
C ASN A 112 -14.61 -2.47 9.11
N PHE A 113 -13.74 -2.35 8.09
CA PHE A 113 -12.37 -1.89 8.29
C PHE A 113 -12.34 -0.43 8.76
N ARG A 114 -13.14 0.45 8.15
CA ARG A 114 -13.21 1.89 8.51
C ARG A 114 -13.67 2.09 9.95
N ASP A 115 -14.67 1.33 10.38
CA ASP A 115 -15.24 1.39 11.73
C ASP A 115 -14.36 0.70 12.79
N GLY A 116 -13.28 0.01 12.37
CA GLY A 116 -12.44 -0.76 13.28
C GLY A 116 -13.06 -2.08 13.73
N ASN A 117 -14.12 -2.51 13.07
CA ASN A 117 -14.89 -3.72 13.40
C ASN A 117 -14.37 -4.93 12.61
N TYR A 118 -13.16 -5.36 12.90
CA TYR A 118 -12.49 -6.48 12.22
C TYR A 118 -11.60 -7.29 13.17
N SER A 119 -11.32 -8.51 12.76
CA SER A 119 -10.41 -9.44 13.43
C SER A 119 -9.41 -10.04 12.43
N THR A 120 -8.58 -10.97 12.88
CA THR A 120 -7.63 -11.71 12.02
C THR A 120 -8.32 -12.54 10.93
N SER A 121 -9.63 -12.82 11.06
CA SER A 121 -10.43 -13.51 10.04
C SER A 121 -10.98 -12.59 8.94
N PHE A 122 -10.68 -11.28 8.98
CA PHE A 122 -11.24 -10.27 8.07
C PHE A 122 -11.17 -10.67 6.58
N ILE A 123 -9.99 -11.09 6.12
CA ILE A 123 -9.80 -11.47 4.71
C ILE A 123 -10.69 -12.67 4.33
N GLY A 124 -10.81 -13.66 5.21
CA GLY A 124 -11.65 -14.84 4.97
C GLY A 124 -13.15 -14.55 5.01
N VAL A 125 -13.57 -13.56 5.79
CA VAL A 125 -15.00 -13.19 5.95
C VAL A 125 -15.44 -12.22 4.87
N GLU A 126 -14.71 -11.12 4.68
CA GLU A 126 -15.08 -10.04 3.76
C GLU A 126 -14.67 -10.31 2.31
N LYS A 127 -13.73 -11.23 2.11
CA LYS A 127 -13.22 -11.68 0.80
C LYS A 127 -12.94 -10.53 -0.17
N PRO A 128 -12.15 -9.53 0.22
CA PRO A 128 -11.91 -8.35 -0.59
C PRO A 128 -11.28 -8.67 -1.95
N GLN A 129 -10.53 -9.78 -2.08
CA GLN A 129 -9.95 -10.24 -3.34
C GLN A 129 -11.01 -10.58 -4.41
N GLU A 130 -12.20 -11.04 -4.00
CA GLU A 130 -13.29 -11.36 -4.93
C GLU A 130 -13.89 -10.09 -5.57
N GLN A 131 -13.69 -8.93 -4.96
CA GLN A 131 -14.17 -7.64 -5.46
C GLN A 131 -13.24 -7.02 -6.51
N ILE A 132 -12.00 -7.49 -6.62
CA ILE A 132 -11.00 -6.95 -7.55
C ILE A 132 -11.42 -7.20 -9.01
N THR A 133 -11.95 -8.39 -9.31
CA THR A 133 -12.36 -8.79 -10.66
C THR A 133 -13.51 -7.96 -11.23
N ASN A 134 -14.31 -7.34 -10.34
CA ASN A 134 -15.49 -6.56 -10.73
C ASN A 134 -15.21 -5.06 -10.87
N ASN A 135 -14.05 -4.56 -10.36
CA ASN A 135 -13.80 -3.13 -10.20
C ASN A 135 -12.46 -2.66 -10.79
N ILE A 136 -11.70 -3.50 -11.47
CA ILE A 136 -10.48 -3.02 -12.12
C ILE A 136 -10.90 -2.29 -13.41
N ASP A 137 -10.99 -0.98 -13.33
CA ASP A 137 -10.96 -0.12 -14.51
C ASP A 137 -9.53 -0.12 -15.10
N TYR A 138 -9.26 -1.16 -15.89
CA TYR A 138 -8.03 -1.27 -16.65
C TYR A 138 -7.78 -0.06 -17.54
N THR A 139 -8.83 0.64 -17.95
CA THR A 139 -8.76 1.85 -18.78
C THR A 139 -8.06 2.97 -18.01
N SER A 140 -8.44 3.21 -16.76
CA SER A 140 -7.79 4.19 -15.88
C SER A 140 -6.32 3.83 -15.61
N PHE A 141 -6.02 2.54 -15.45
CA PHE A 141 -4.65 2.05 -15.28
C PHE A 141 -3.80 2.31 -16.53
N TYR A 142 -4.30 1.95 -17.73
CA TYR A 142 -3.58 2.18 -18.99
C TYR A 142 -3.47 3.67 -19.34
N MET A 143 -4.45 4.50 -18.98
CA MET A 143 -4.39 5.95 -19.19
C MET A 143 -3.32 6.61 -18.30
N LYS A 144 -3.15 6.14 -17.06
CA LYS A 144 -2.05 6.59 -16.19
C LYS A 144 -0.69 6.17 -16.74
N LEU A 145 -0.56 4.93 -17.24
CA LEU A 145 0.64 4.45 -17.94
C LEU A 145 1.01 5.34 -19.14
N ALA A 146 0.06 5.59 -20.02
CA ALA A 146 0.27 6.45 -21.19
C ALA A 146 0.68 7.87 -20.79
N GLY A 147 0.12 8.42 -19.72
CA GLY A 147 0.49 9.74 -19.19
C GLY A 147 1.89 9.78 -18.56
N ILE A 148 2.38 8.67 -18.02
CA ILE A 148 3.75 8.54 -17.49
C ILE A 148 4.74 8.44 -18.65
N GLU A 149 4.46 7.62 -19.65
CA GLU A 149 5.30 7.50 -20.85
C GLU A 149 5.37 8.81 -21.63
N ALA A 150 4.24 9.54 -21.80
CA ALA A 150 4.22 10.84 -22.44
C ALA A 150 5.12 11.84 -21.72
N ARG A 151 5.08 11.89 -20.37
CA ARG A 151 5.98 12.75 -19.57
C ARG A 151 7.45 12.34 -19.67
N ARG A 152 7.78 11.06 -19.78
CA ARG A 152 9.14 10.58 -20.01
C ARG A 152 9.68 10.97 -21.39
N MET A 153 8.80 11.07 -22.38
CA MET A 153 9.14 11.49 -23.75
C MET A 153 9.11 13.01 -23.95
N GLY A 154 8.76 13.78 -22.91
CA GLY A 154 8.71 15.26 -22.97
C GLY A 154 7.51 15.80 -23.75
N LEU A 155 6.42 15.03 -23.84
CA LEU A 155 5.15 15.38 -24.47
C LEU A 155 4.13 15.87 -23.46
#